data_4caa64501458ae950004d72035981c85
#
_entry.id   4caa64501458ae950004d72035981c85
#
_cell.length_a   1.000
_cell.length_b   1.000
_cell.length_c   1.000
_cell.angle_alpha   90.00
_cell.angle_beta   90.00
_cell.angle_gamma   90.00
#
_symmetry.space_group_name_H-M   'P 1'
#
loop_
_entity.id
_entity.type
_entity.pdbx_description
1 polymer ?
#
loop_
_entity_poly.entity_id
_entity_poly.type
_entity_poly.pdbx_seq_one_letter_code
_entity_poly.pdbx_strand_id
1 'polypeptide(L)'
;MRFARQFTGKNKLVSLRVQNNVIFFSPDGASKSRAEAGTSAAAVLYRDVYPNIDFEYIADNDFLKENIIINKYSGKNSFSFIIQSPQLTPELRGTEVYFV
;
A
#
# COMPACT_ATOMS: atom_id res chain seq x y z
N MET A 1 -0.98 -7.93 -9.98
CA MET A 1 -0.81 -6.82 -9.00
C MET A 1 -1.17 -5.50 -9.67
N ARG A 2 -1.89 -4.66 -8.99
CA ARG A 2 -2.38 -3.40 -9.55
C ARG A 2 -2.20 -2.26 -8.56
N PHE A 3 -1.78 -1.10 -9.08
CA PHE A 3 -1.61 0.13 -8.32
C PHE A 3 -2.54 1.21 -8.85
N ALA A 4 -3.15 1.99 -7.96
CA ALA A 4 -4.01 3.09 -8.36
C ALA A 4 -3.17 4.17 -9.07
N ARG A 5 -3.62 4.60 -10.25
CA ARG A 5 -3.00 5.73 -10.96
C ARG A 5 -3.26 7.04 -10.24
N GLN A 6 -4.47 7.20 -9.73
CA GLN A 6 -4.91 8.31 -8.89
C GLN A 6 -5.41 7.76 -7.57
N PHE A 7 -4.71 8.03 -6.49
CA PHE A 7 -5.19 7.70 -5.15
C PHE A 7 -5.96 8.89 -4.60
N THR A 8 -7.20 8.67 -4.22
CA THR A 8 -8.09 9.75 -3.73
C THR A 8 -8.05 9.90 -2.21
N GLY A 9 -7.32 9.04 -1.52
CA GLY A 9 -7.36 8.92 -0.06
C GLY A 9 -8.40 7.92 0.42
N LYS A 10 -9.31 7.48 -0.43
CA LYS A 10 -10.43 6.58 -0.08
C LYS A 10 -10.56 5.37 -0.98
N ASN A 11 -10.00 5.39 -2.18
CA ASN A 11 -10.03 4.24 -3.09
C ASN A 11 -8.94 3.23 -2.75
N LYS A 12 -8.95 2.11 -3.44
CA LYS A 12 -7.96 1.04 -3.24
C LYS A 12 -6.64 1.44 -3.86
N LEU A 13 -5.58 1.54 -3.04
CA LEU A 13 -4.25 1.90 -3.51
C LEU A 13 -3.56 0.73 -4.19
N VAL A 14 -3.53 -0.43 -3.54
CA VAL A 14 -2.86 -1.63 -4.05
C VAL A 14 -3.85 -2.79 -4.10
N SER A 15 -3.82 -3.51 -5.22
CA SER A 15 -4.60 -4.72 -5.42
C SER A 15 -3.67 -5.88 -5.75
N LEU A 16 -3.74 -6.94 -4.98
CA LEU A 16 -2.97 -8.16 -5.16
C LEU A 16 -3.92 -9.28 -5.55
N ARG A 17 -3.58 -10.00 -6.61
CA ARG A 17 -4.32 -11.20 -6.99
C ARG A 17 -3.46 -12.43 -6.73
N VAL A 18 -3.99 -13.35 -5.93
CA VAL A 18 -3.36 -14.64 -5.64
C VAL A 18 -4.35 -15.72 -6.04
N GLN A 19 -4.07 -16.42 -7.14
CA GLN A 19 -5.00 -17.36 -7.77
C GLN A 19 -6.30 -16.62 -8.15
N ASN A 20 -7.45 -17.03 -7.61
CA ASN A 20 -8.74 -16.39 -7.87
C ASN A 20 -9.15 -15.40 -6.77
N ASN A 21 -8.25 -15.13 -5.82
CA ASN A 21 -8.53 -14.26 -4.69
C ASN A 21 -7.85 -12.91 -4.89
N VAL A 22 -8.50 -11.85 -4.44
CA VAL A 22 -7.98 -10.49 -4.53
C VAL A 22 -7.91 -9.89 -3.13
N ILE A 23 -6.78 -9.24 -2.82
CA ILE A 23 -6.59 -8.52 -1.57
C ILE A 23 -6.31 -7.06 -1.92
N PHE A 24 -7.03 -6.16 -1.30
CA PHE A 24 -6.86 -4.72 -1.46
C PHE A 24 -6.31 -4.13 -0.18
N PHE A 25 -5.38 -3.18 -0.30
CA PHE A 25 -4.99 -2.38 0.86
C PHE A 25 -4.73 -0.93 0.49
N SER A 26 -4.96 -0.06 1.48
CA SER A 26 -4.80 1.38 1.33
C SER A 26 -4.40 1.99 2.67
N PRO A 27 -3.56 3.03 2.67
CA PRO A 27 -3.26 3.76 3.90
C PRO A 27 -4.49 4.49 4.39
N ASP A 28 -4.75 4.42 5.69
CA ASP A 28 -5.89 5.07 6.33
C ASP A 28 -5.58 6.54 6.64
N GLY A 29 -6.57 7.41 6.42
CA GLY A 29 -6.42 8.84 6.70
C GLY A 29 -5.43 9.55 5.78
N ALA A 30 -5.17 9.01 4.60
CA ALA A 30 -4.17 9.52 3.69
C ALA A 30 -4.73 10.60 2.76
N SER A 31 -3.82 11.42 2.24
CA SER A 31 -4.13 12.46 1.25
C SER A 31 -4.15 11.90 -0.16
N LYS A 32 -4.77 12.65 -1.08
CA LYS A 32 -4.71 12.33 -2.51
C LYS A 32 -3.26 12.27 -3.00
N SER A 33 -2.96 11.31 -3.86
CA SER A 33 -1.64 11.20 -4.45
C SER A 33 -1.73 10.55 -5.83
N ARG A 34 -0.84 10.92 -6.71
CA ARG A 34 -0.77 10.40 -8.07
C ARG A 34 0.42 9.47 -8.19
N ALA A 35 0.24 8.35 -8.90
CA ALA A 35 1.33 7.43 -9.17
C ALA A 35 2.39 8.08 -10.05
N GLU A 36 3.65 7.95 -9.64
CA GLU A 36 4.82 8.40 -10.40
C GLU A 36 5.80 7.24 -10.54
N ALA A 37 6.76 7.38 -11.45
CA ALA A 37 7.85 6.42 -11.54
C ALA A 37 8.69 6.47 -10.25
N GLY A 38 9.00 5.30 -9.70
CA GLY A 38 9.85 5.19 -8.52
C GLY A 38 11.32 5.16 -8.86
N THR A 39 12.12 4.69 -7.90
CA THR A 39 13.59 4.67 -8.02
C THR A 39 14.11 3.57 -8.93
N SER A 40 13.25 2.63 -9.32
CA SER A 40 13.58 1.55 -10.26
C SER A 40 12.44 1.34 -11.24
N ALA A 41 12.68 0.55 -12.31
CA ALA A 41 11.68 0.26 -13.34
C ALA A 41 10.44 -0.47 -12.79
N ALA A 42 10.59 -1.19 -11.68
CA ALA A 42 9.51 -1.95 -11.05
C ALA A 42 8.85 -1.19 -9.89
N ALA A 43 9.19 0.08 -9.69
CA ALA A 43 8.73 0.86 -8.55
C ALA A 43 7.68 1.89 -8.93
N VAL A 44 6.70 2.07 -8.04
CA VAL A 44 5.68 3.11 -8.13
C VAL A 44 5.78 3.98 -6.90
N LEU A 45 5.81 5.30 -7.09
CA LEU A 45 5.94 6.27 -6.00
C LEU A 45 4.66 7.09 -5.86
N TYR A 46 4.21 7.23 -4.62
CA TYR A 46 3.11 8.13 -4.24
C TYR A 46 3.66 9.18 -3.28
N ARG A 47 3.65 10.45 -3.73
CA ARG A 47 4.18 11.55 -2.91
C ARG A 47 3.14 12.09 -1.97
N ASP A 48 3.59 12.53 -0.79
CA ASP A 48 2.76 13.22 0.20
C ASP A 48 1.47 12.50 0.53
N VAL A 49 1.55 11.18 0.67
CA VAL A 49 0.43 10.34 1.14
C VAL A 49 0.00 10.81 2.54
N TYR A 50 0.97 11.18 3.36
CA TYR A 50 0.81 12.02 4.55
C TYR A 50 1.79 13.18 4.41
N PRO A 51 1.62 14.30 5.11
CA PRO A 51 2.53 15.44 4.98
C PRO A 51 4.01 15.04 5.13
N ASN A 52 4.81 15.29 4.09
CA ASN A 52 6.24 14.96 4.00
C ASN A 52 6.57 13.47 4.04
N ILE A 53 5.59 12.62 3.72
CA ILE A 53 5.78 11.17 3.72
C ILE A 53 5.33 10.61 2.38
N ASP A 54 6.24 9.92 1.71
CA ASP A 54 5.98 9.27 0.43
C ASP A 54 5.91 7.74 0.64
N PHE A 55 5.10 7.08 -0.17
CA PHE A 55 5.05 5.62 -0.20
C PHE A 55 5.59 5.15 -1.54
N GLU A 56 6.54 4.23 -1.51
CA GLU A 56 7.06 3.57 -2.70
C GLU A 56 6.79 2.08 -2.63
N TYR A 57 6.28 1.53 -3.71
CA TYR A 57 6.05 0.10 -3.84
C TYR A 57 6.93 -0.47 -4.95
N ILE A 58 7.61 -1.56 -4.64
CA ILE A 58 8.43 -2.29 -5.61
C ILE A 58 7.80 -3.65 -5.80
N ALA A 59 7.36 -3.92 -7.03
CA ALA A 59 6.71 -5.17 -7.39
C ALA A 59 7.73 -6.13 -7.98
N ASP A 60 7.75 -7.35 -7.47
CA ASP A 60 8.53 -8.46 -8.01
C ASP A 60 7.57 -9.63 -8.26
N ASN A 61 8.06 -10.69 -8.93
CA ASN A 61 7.25 -11.86 -9.25
C ASN A 61 6.66 -12.53 -8.01
N ASP A 62 7.39 -12.55 -6.92
CA ASP A 62 7.04 -13.31 -5.72
C ASP A 62 6.71 -12.45 -4.51
N PHE A 63 6.93 -11.13 -4.56
CA PHE A 63 6.70 -10.28 -3.41
C PHE A 63 6.42 -8.82 -3.79
N LEU A 64 5.86 -8.12 -2.85
CA LEU A 64 5.67 -6.68 -2.88
C LEU A 64 6.46 -6.07 -1.72
N LYS A 65 7.32 -5.12 -2.03
CA LYS A 65 8.05 -4.35 -1.02
C LYS A 65 7.46 -2.97 -0.91
N GLU A 66 7.24 -2.53 0.33
CA GLU A 66 6.78 -1.18 0.64
C GLU A 66 7.89 -0.41 1.34
N ASN A 67 8.18 0.79 0.85
CA ASN A 67 9.07 1.74 1.51
C ASN A 67 8.26 2.96 1.91
N ILE A 68 8.29 3.29 3.18
CA ILE A 68 7.71 4.53 3.71
C ILE A 68 8.85 5.52 3.86
N ILE A 69 8.82 6.59 3.06
CA ILE A 69 9.90 7.57 2.97
C ILE A 69 9.49 8.82 3.74
N ILE A 70 10.14 9.06 4.86
CA ILE A 70 9.88 10.23 5.69
C ILE A 70 10.88 11.31 5.29
N ASN A 71 10.42 12.30 4.50
CA ASN A 71 11.25 13.38 4.02
C ASN A 71 11.54 14.44 5.11
N LYS A 72 10.57 14.59 6.02
CA LYS A 72 10.70 15.46 7.18
C LYS A 72 9.86 14.89 8.32
N TYR A 73 10.47 14.70 9.47
CA TYR A 73 9.75 14.15 10.60
C TYR A 73 8.71 15.15 11.12
N SER A 74 7.45 14.71 11.18
CA SER A 74 6.30 15.52 11.63
C SER A 74 5.65 14.97 12.90
N GLY A 75 6.31 14.00 13.57
CA GLY A 75 5.74 13.31 14.72
C GLY A 75 4.99 12.03 14.40
N LYS A 76 4.68 11.78 13.13
CA LYS A 76 3.97 10.56 12.74
C LYS A 76 4.95 9.39 12.70
N ASN A 77 4.73 8.40 13.56
CA ASN A 77 5.60 7.23 13.70
C ASN A 77 4.85 5.91 13.61
N SER A 78 3.56 5.95 13.29
CA SER A 78 2.76 4.76 13.06
C SER A 78 1.84 4.97 11.86
N PHE A 79 1.57 3.88 11.14
CA PHE A 79 0.80 3.91 9.90
C PHE A 79 -0.23 2.81 9.95
N SER A 80 -1.49 3.16 9.69
CA SER A 80 -2.60 2.21 9.66
C SER A 80 -3.05 1.99 8.23
N PHE A 81 -3.40 0.76 7.91
CA PHE A 81 -3.88 0.36 6.59
C PHE A 81 -5.25 -0.29 6.69
N ILE A 82 -6.07 -0.04 5.69
CA ILE A 82 -7.32 -0.74 5.51
C ILE A 82 -7.05 -1.89 4.55
N ILE A 83 -7.30 -3.12 5.02
CA ILE A 83 -7.09 -4.32 4.23
C ILE A 83 -8.42 -5.01 4.01
N GLN A 84 -8.75 -5.29 2.76
CA GLN A 84 -10.04 -5.88 2.38
C GLN A 84 -9.84 -7.00 1.37
N SER A 85 -10.70 -8.02 1.47
CA SER A 85 -10.80 -9.06 0.45
C SER A 85 -12.25 -9.53 0.34
N PRO A 86 -12.82 -9.57 -0.87
CA PRO A 86 -14.17 -10.11 -1.05
C PRO A 86 -14.28 -11.59 -0.78
N GLN A 87 -13.18 -12.37 -0.94
CA GLN A 87 -13.20 -13.83 -0.86
C GLN A 87 -12.60 -14.36 0.43
N LEU A 88 -11.74 -13.60 1.09
CA LEU A 88 -10.94 -14.08 2.22
C LEU A 88 -11.20 -13.26 3.47
N THR A 89 -11.02 -13.89 4.62
CA THR A 89 -11.15 -13.25 5.92
C THR A 89 -9.78 -13.19 6.60
N PRO A 90 -9.39 -12.05 7.16
CA PRO A 90 -8.14 -11.97 7.90
C PRO A 90 -8.23 -12.73 9.21
N GLU A 91 -7.17 -13.45 9.54
CA GLU A 91 -7.06 -14.23 10.77
C GLU A 91 -5.69 -13.97 11.39
N LEU A 92 -5.68 -13.57 12.66
CA LEU A 92 -4.45 -13.35 13.40
C LEU A 92 -3.95 -14.67 13.99
N ARG A 93 -2.70 -15.05 13.66
CA ARG A 93 -2.04 -16.23 14.18
C ARG A 93 -0.68 -15.83 14.73
N GLY A 94 -0.57 -15.69 16.04
CA GLY A 94 0.65 -15.18 16.67
C GLY A 94 0.91 -13.74 16.25
N THR A 95 2.05 -13.50 15.58
CA THR A 95 2.43 -12.18 15.08
C THR A 95 2.13 -12.00 13.59
N GLU A 96 1.47 -12.97 12.97
CA GLU A 96 1.18 -12.96 11.53
C GLU A 96 -0.30 -12.89 11.26
N VAL A 97 -0.68 -12.27 10.14
CA VAL A 97 -2.05 -12.21 9.64
C VAL A 97 -2.15 -13.08 8.41
N TYR A 98 -3.07 -14.04 8.44
CA TYR A 98 -3.38 -14.90 7.30
C TYR A 98 -4.73 -14.51 6.74
N PHE A 99 -4.88 -14.64 5.43
CA PHE A 99 -6.16 -14.51 4.76
C PHE A 99 -6.67 -15.91 4.40
N VAL A 100 -7.80 -16.27 4.95
CA VAL A 100 -8.36 -17.62 4.83
C VAL A 100 -9.78 -17.59 4.24
#